data_c6a4176da00ebdff51040651a011efd6
#
_entry.id   c6a4176da00ebdff51040651a011efd6
#
_cell.length_a   1.000
_cell.length_b   1.000
_cell.length_c   1.000
_cell.angle_alpha   90.00
_cell.angle_beta   90.00
_cell.angle_gamma   90.00
#
_symmetry.space_group_name_H-M   'P 1'
#
loop_
_entity.id
_entity.type
_entity.pdbx_description
1 polymer ?
#
loop_
_entity_poly.entity_id
_entity_poly.type
_entity_poly.pdbx_seq_one_letter_code
_entity_poly.pdbx_strand_id
1 'polypeptide(L)' 'MTIQKQNNEIKFDNLTVPITVLNKLTKDTKYKVVEGYSIEYIGNRVYLTNISTYNRIKLTKNQMEEITSEYCRA' A
#
# COMPACT_ATOMS: atom_id res chain seq x y z
N MET A 1 -4.30 3.42 -13.28
CA MET A 1 -3.04 3.25 -12.50
C MET A 1 -2.40 1.93 -12.83
N THR A 2 -1.09 1.96 -13.04
CA THR A 2 -0.33 0.75 -13.33
C THR A 2 0.28 0.19 -12.05
N ILE A 3 0.04 -1.09 -11.80
CA ILE A 3 0.57 -1.76 -10.62
C ILE A 3 1.41 -2.93 -11.09
N GLN A 4 2.65 -2.99 -10.63
CA GLN A 4 3.59 -4.03 -11.02
C GLN A 4 4.24 -4.65 -9.80
N LYS A 5 4.45 -5.96 -9.84
CA LYS A 5 5.24 -6.64 -8.84
C LYS A 5 6.64 -6.86 -9.40
N GLN A 6 7.65 -6.39 -8.67
CA GLN A 6 9.06 -6.58 -9.03
C GLN A 6 9.80 -7.12 -7.82
N ASN A 7 10.33 -8.32 -7.94
CA ASN A 7 11.02 -8.96 -6.82
C ASN A 7 10.11 -9.00 -5.59
N ASN A 8 10.50 -8.32 -4.54
CA ASN A 8 9.73 -8.27 -3.29
C ASN A 8 9.06 -6.92 -3.07
N GLU A 9 8.77 -6.21 -4.15
CA GLU A 9 8.19 -4.87 -4.09
C GLU A 9 6.99 -4.76 -5.01
N ILE A 10 6.05 -3.91 -4.63
CA ILE A 10 4.93 -3.53 -5.47
C ILE A 10 5.15 -2.11 -5.92
N LYS A 11 5.17 -1.90 -7.22
CA LYS A 11 5.31 -0.57 -7.78
C LYS A 11 3.95 -0.05 -8.23
N PHE A 12 3.55 1.04 -7.61
CA PHE A 12 2.44 1.86 -8.06
C PHE A 12 3.00 2.94 -8.98
N ASP A 13 2.22 3.93 -9.36
CA ASP A 13 2.68 4.94 -10.32
C ASP A 13 3.98 5.62 -9.89
N ASN A 14 3.95 6.28 -8.75
CA ASN A 14 5.09 7.05 -8.24
C ASN A 14 5.56 6.55 -6.88
N LEU A 15 5.15 5.35 -6.52
CA LEU A 15 5.41 4.82 -5.19
C LEU A 15 5.76 3.34 -5.30
N THR A 16 6.82 2.93 -4.63
CA THR A 16 7.22 1.53 -4.55
C THR A 16 7.24 1.13 -3.08
N VAL A 17 6.56 0.04 -2.75
CA VAL A 17 6.44 -0.43 -1.38
C VAL A 17 6.88 -1.88 -1.30
N PRO A 18 7.80 -2.23 -0.38
CA PRO A 18 8.14 -3.64 -0.16
C PRO A 18 6.91 -4.44 0.26
N ILE A 19 6.82 -5.66 -0.23
CA ILE A 19 5.68 -6.54 0.09
C ILE A 19 5.57 -6.78 1.59
N THR A 20 6.70 -6.94 2.28
CA THR A 20 6.70 -7.15 3.72
C THR A 20 6.10 -5.95 4.46
N VAL A 21 6.39 -4.75 4.00
CA VAL A 21 5.83 -3.53 4.58
C VAL A 21 4.35 -3.43 4.28
N LEU A 22 3.97 -3.71 3.05
CA LEU A 22 2.56 -3.66 2.64
C LEU A 22 1.72 -4.66 3.44
N ASN A 23 2.25 -5.86 3.67
CA ASN A 23 1.58 -6.85 4.53
C ASN A 23 1.31 -6.31 5.93
N LYS A 24 2.29 -5.66 6.52
CA LYS A 24 2.14 -5.10 7.86
C LYS A 24 1.17 -3.94 7.87
N LEU A 25 1.19 -3.10 6.83
CA LEU A 25 0.31 -1.95 6.74
C LEU A 25 -1.15 -2.34 6.60
N THR A 26 -1.43 -3.42 5.89
CA THR A 26 -2.81 -3.82 5.56
C THR A 26 -3.44 -4.76 6.58
N LYS A 27 -2.73 -5.12 7.64
CA LYS A 27 -3.26 -6.03 8.66
C LYS A 27 -4.42 -5.44 9.43
N ASP A 28 -4.36 -4.16 9.72
CA ASP A 28 -5.40 -3.44 10.44
C ASP A 28 -5.96 -2.35 9.53
N THR A 29 -7.20 -2.00 9.72
CA THR A 29 -7.92 -1.11 8.81
C THR A 29 -8.03 0.31 9.34
N LYS A 30 -6.93 0.86 9.85
CA LYS A 30 -6.90 2.23 10.35
C LYS A 30 -5.62 2.90 9.90
N TYR A 31 -5.30 4.03 10.48
CA TYR A 31 -4.03 4.68 10.22
C TYR A 31 -2.90 3.87 10.82
N LYS A 32 -1.84 3.67 10.05
CA LYS A 32 -0.69 2.89 10.50
C LYS A 32 0.58 3.37 9.81
N VAL A 33 1.68 3.34 10.51
CA VAL A 33 2.99 3.68 9.97
C VAL A 33 3.93 2.51 10.17
N VAL A 34 4.58 2.06 9.09
CA VAL A 34 5.55 0.97 9.14
C VAL A 34 6.74 1.33 8.25
N GLU A 35 7.93 1.38 8.82
CA GLU A 35 9.19 1.49 8.11
C GLU A 35 9.22 2.62 7.06
N GLY A 36 8.70 3.79 7.42
CA GLY A 36 8.73 4.95 6.53
C GLY A 36 7.59 5.03 5.54
N TYR A 37 6.60 4.18 5.69
CA TYR A 37 5.37 4.22 4.90
C TYR A 37 4.19 4.38 5.82
N SER A 38 3.13 4.99 5.31
CA SER A 38 1.89 5.11 6.07
C SER A 38 0.71 4.69 5.22
N ILE A 39 -0.29 4.16 5.87
CA ILE A 39 -1.56 3.84 5.24
C ILE A 39 -2.68 4.47 6.07
N GLU A 40 -3.67 5.02 5.39
CA GLU A 40 -4.81 5.64 6.05
C GLU A 40 -6.08 5.28 5.31
N TYR A 41 -7.07 4.82 6.05
CA TYR A 41 -8.38 4.48 5.50
C TYR A 41 -9.36 5.60 5.84
N ILE A 42 -9.92 6.22 4.82
CA ILE A 42 -10.92 7.27 4.98
C ILE A 42 -12.13 6.89 4.12
N GLY A 43 -13.19 6.42 4.75
CA GLY A 43 -14.36 5.91 4.05
C GLY A 43 -13.97 4.76 3.13
N ASN A 44 -14.24 4.88 1.84
CA ASN A 44 -13.90 3.87 0.85
C ASN A 44 -12.55 4.11 0.19
N ARG A 45 -11.77 5.05 0.71
CA ARG A 45 -10.48 5.42 0.12
C ARG A 45 -9.35 4.95 1.01
N VAL A 46 -8.27 4.56 0.36
CA VAL A 46 -7.04 4.17 1.04
C VAL A 46 -5.92 5.05 0.52
N TYR A 47 -5.23 5.71 1.43
CA TYR A 47 -4.11 6.58 1.10
C TYR A 47 -2.83 5.92 1.56
N LEU A 48 -1.94 5.64 0.62
CA LEU A 48 -0.66 5.01 0.89
C LEU A 48 0.43 6.03 0.57
N THR A 49 1.29 6.30 1.54
CA THR A 49 2.28 7.37 1.44
C THR A 49 3.67 6.86 1.78
N ASN A 50 4.66 7.30 1.01
CA ASN A 50 6.06 7.17 1.41
C ASN A 50 6.42 8.45 2.17
N ILE A 51 6.68 8.31 3.46
CA ILE A 51 6.92 9.46 4.34
C ILE A 51 8.19 10.22 3.96
N SER A 52 9.21 9.52 3.48
CA SER A 52 10.49 10.14 3.11
C SER A 52 10.38 11.02 1.86
N THR A 53 9.64 10.55 0.86
CA THR A 53 9.52 11.27 -0.41
C THR A 53 8.23 12.07 -0.53
N TYR A 54 7.29 11.85 0.38
CA TYR A 54 5.93 12.42 0.34
C TYR A 54 5.11 11.98 -0.86
N ASN A 55 5.57 10.99 -1.60
CA ASN A 55 4.76 10.41 -2.67
C ASN A 55 3.57 9.68 -2.08
N ARG A 56 2.41 9.91 -2.66
CA ARG A 56 1.16 9.36 -2.15
C ARG A 56 0.33 8.82 -3.31
N ILE A 57 -0.34 7.70 -3.08
CA ILE A 57 -1.34 7.19 -4.00
C ILE A 57 -2.67 7.03 -3.27
N LYS A 58 -3.73 7.13 -4.05
CA LYS A 58 -5.10 6.95 -3.54
C LYS A 58 -5.71 5.75 -4.26
N LEU A 59 -6.22 4.81 -3.47
CA LEU A 59 -6.88 3.61 -3.98
C LEU A 59 -8.26 3.51 -3.38
N THR A 60 -9.14 2.72 -4.02
CA THR A 60 -10.37 2.32 -3.38
C THR A 60 -10.07 1.14 -2.45
N LYS A 61 -10.96 0.90 -1.51
CA LYS A 61 -10.86 -0.24 -0.61
C LYS A 61 -10.81 -1.55 -1.38
N ASN A 62 -11.63 -1.67 -2.43
CA ASN A 62 -11.64 -2.87 -3.27
C ASN A 62 -10.32 -3.08 -3.99
N GLN A 63 -9.73 -2.02 -4.52
CA GLN A 63 -8.43 -2.13 -5.17
C GLN A 63 -7.36 -2.58 -4.18
N MET A 64 -7.39 -2.08 -2.95
CA MET A 64 -6.43 -2.48 -1.94
C MET A 64 -6.61 -3.95 -1.55
N GLU A 65 -7.85 -4.41 -1.44
CA GLU A 65 -8.13 -5.81 -1.15
C GLU A 65 -7.64 -6.73 -2.27
N GLU A 66 -7.82 -6.34 -3.52
CA GLU A 66 -7.33 -7.11 -4.66
C GLU A 66 -5.80 -7.21 -4.63
N ILE A 67 -5.13 -6.11 -4.33
CA ILE A 67 -3.67 -6.09 -4.26
C ILE A 67 -3.17 -6.99 -3.14
N THR A 68 -3.75 -6.89 -1.97
CA THR A 68 -3.33 -7.72 -0.84
C THR A 68 -3.62 -9.20 -1.08
N SER A 69 -4.75 -9.49 -1.70
CA SER A 69 -5.11 -10.86 -2.05
C SER A 69 -4.14 -11.46 -3.07
N GLU A 70 -3.72 -10.67 -4.05
CA GLU A 70 -2.89 -11.17 -5.13
C GLU A 70 -1.40 -11.20 -4.78
N TYR A 71 -0.90 -10.18 -4.10
CA TYR A 71 0.54 -10.02 -3.90
C TYR A 71 1.01 -10.23 -2.48
N CYS A 72 0.11 -10.14 -1.51
CA CYS A 72 0.49 -10.18 -0.10
C CYS A 72 -0.03 -11.42 0.61
N ARG A 73 -0.16 -12.49 -0.09
CA ARG A 73 -0.60 -13.73 0.52
C ARG A 73 0.48 -14.31 1.42
N ALA A 74 0.08 -14.69 2.58
CA ALA A 74 0.95 -15.43 3.48
C ALA A 74 1.07 -16.87 2.98
#